data_f1f17fe2e4d5bb47af8514386e1221d9
#
_entry.id   f1f17fe2e4d5bb47af8514386e1221d9
#
_cell.length_a   1.000
_cell.length_b   1.000
_cell.length_c   1.000
_cell.angle_alpha   90.00
_cell.angle_beta   90.00
_cell.angle_gamma   90.00
#
_symmetry.space_group_name_H-M   'P 1'
#
loop_
_entity.id
_entity.type
_entity.pdbx_description
1 polymer ?
#
loop_
_entity_poly.entity_id
_entity_poly.type
_entity_poly.pdbx_seq_one_letter_code
_entity_poly.pdbx_strand_id
1 'polypeptide(L)'
;FFYWFPFMLMGAYIGSKNVILKQKVWRDAIMTLVCTGLHLGLLLACTKKENLCPYQMLSLVPLMGTCIYLYNLFQADIFKLLMKSNVGYGIQAIAALCLESYIVQYVLFTDKINYLFPLNIIILVVEVILLAYAVRTLGRTFKQLFEKEDFRWKEIFRLV
;
A
#
# COMPACT_ATOMS: atom_id res chain seq x y z
N PHE A 1 -7.46 -3.12 -15.60
CA PHE A 1 -8.44 -2.29 -14.86
C PHE A 1 -9.40 -3.16 -14.04
N PHE A 2 -10.04 -4.16 -14.61
CA PHE A 2 -11.03 -5.02 -13.92
C PHE A 2 -10.45 -5.85 -12.77
N TYR A 3 -9.14 -6.12 -12.76
CA TYR A 3 -8.47 -6.92 -11.73
C TYR A 3 -8.49 -6.25 -10.34
N TRP A 4 -8.34 -4.92 -10.26
CA TRP A 4 -8.27 -4.17 -9.01
C TRP A 4 -9.62 -3.68 -8.49
N PHE A 5 -10.63 -3.65 -9.36
CA PHE A 5 -11.97 -3.17 -9.01
C PHE A 5 -12.62 -3.92 -7.82
N PRO A 6 -12.56 -5.27 -7.74
CA PRO A 6 -13.09 -6.00 -6.59
C PRO A 6 -12.44 -5.61 -5.26
N PHE A 7 -11.13 -5.30 -5.26
CA PHE A 7 -10.43 -4.84 -4.05
C PHE A 7 -10.88 -3.47 -3.59
N MET A 8 -11.12 -2.55 -4.52
CA MET A 8 -11.65 -1.23 -4.19
C MET A 8 -13.05 -1.34 -3.59
N LEU A 9 -13.94 -2.15 -4.17
CA LEU A 9 -15.28 -2.39 -3.64
C LEU A 9 -15.23 -3.06 -2.25
N MET A 10 -14.38 -4.05 -2.07
CA MET A 10 -14.18 -4.72 -0.79
C MET A 10 -13.68 -3.74 0.27
N GLY A 11 -12.70 -2.91 -0.05
CA GLY A 11 -12.18 -1.88 0.86
C GLY A 11 -13.25 -0.87 1.25
N ALA A 12 -14.04 -0.39 0.28
CA ALA A 12 -15.16 0.52 0.53
C ALA A 12 -16.24 -0.13 1.42
N TYR A 13 -16.58 -1.41 1.16
CA TYR A 13 -17.57 -2.14 1.96
C TYR A 13 -17.11 -2.35 3.40
N ILE A 14 -15.87 -2.82 3.60
CA ILE A 14 -15.29 -3.04 4.93
C ILE A 14 -15.21 -1.71 5.69
N GLY A 15 -14.75 -0.64 5.04
CA GLY A 15 -14.66 0.68 5.65
C GLY A 15 -16.01 1.28 6.02
N SER A 16 -17.06 1.09 5.18
CA SER A 16 -18.40 1.65 5.44
C SER A 16 -19.13 0.93 6.59
N LYS A 17 -18.91 -0.37 6.75
CA LYS A 17 -19.63 -1.20 7.74
C LYS A 17 -18.82 -1.52 8.99
N ASN A 18 -17.57 -1.08 9.10
CA ASN A 18 -16.66 -1.43 10.19
C ASN A 18 -16.67 -2.95 10.48
N VAL A 19 -16.68 -3.76 9.43
CA VAL A 19 -16.74 -5.22 9.55
C VAL A 19 -15.43 -5.71 10.18
N ILE A 20 -15.47 -5.98 11.47
CA ILE A 20 -14.35 -6.57 12.20
C ILE A 20 -14.73 -8.02 12.51
N LEU A 21 -13.98 -8.97 11.97
CA LEU A 21 -14.10 -10.38 12.36
C LEU A 21 -13.66 -10.54 13.82
N LYS A 22 -14.21 -11.51 14.54
CA LYS A 22 -13.76 -11.81 15.92
C LYS A 22 -12.24 -11.93 15.94
N GLN A 23 -11.59 -10.97 16.59
CA GLN A 23 -10.13 -10.87 16.62
C GLN A 23 -9.51 -12.07 17.34
N LYS A 24 -8.73 -12.84 16.60
CA LYS A 24 -7.77 -13.83 17.11
C LYS A 24 -6.47 -13.61 16.37
N VAL A 25 -5.58 -12.82 16.95
CA VAL A 25 -4.31 -12.39 16.33
C VAL A 25 -3.54 -13.54 15.71
N TRP A 26 -3.42 -14.66 16.42
CA TRP A 26 -2.71 -15.85 15.95
C TRP A 26 -3.38 -16.49 14.72
N ARG A 27 -4.71 -16.65 14.76
CA ARG A 27 -5.46 -17.17 13.61
C ARG A 27 -5.31 -16.27 12.39
N ASP A 28 -5.44 -14.95 12.60
CA ASP A 28 -5.43 -13.97 11.51
C ASP A 28 -4.02 -13.88 10.89
N ALA A 29 -2.95 -14.02 11.71
CA ALA A 29 -1.57 -14.10 11.23
C ALA A 29 -1.33 -15.36 10.39
N ILE A 30 -1.76 -16.53 10.88
CA ILE A 30 -1.61 -17.81 10.14
C ILE A 30 -2.39 -17.75 8.82
N MET A 31 -3.65 -17.28 8.86
CA MET A 31 -4.48 -17.20 7.65
C MET A 31 -3.90 -16.21 6.63
N THR A 32 -3.32 -15.09 7.09
CA THR A 32 -2.60 -14.16 6.21
C THR A 32 -1.43 -14.87 5.52
N LEU A 33 -0.60 -15.60 6.27
CA LEU A 33 0.54 -16.34 5.69
C LEU A 33 0.09 -17.42 4.72
N VAL A 34 -0.94 -18.20 5.06
CA VAL A 34 -1.48 -19.25 4.20
C VAL A 34 -2.04 -18.67 2.90
N CYS A 35 -2.87 -17.64 2.99
CA CYS A 35 -3.45 -16.99 1.82
C CYS A 35 -2.38 -16.34 0.94
N THR A 36 -1.38 -15.67 1.53
CA THR A 36 -0.26 -15.11 0.78
C THR A 36 0.57 -16.21 0.10
N GLY A 37 0.86 -17.29 0.81
CA GLY A 37 1.59 -18.44 0.26
C GLY A 37 0.83 -19.10 -0.91
N LEU A 38 -0.48 -19.28 -0.80
CA LEU A 38 -1.33 -19.79 -1.87
C LEU A 38 -1.32 -18.84 -3.09
N HIS A 39 -1.45 -17.54 -2.86
CA HIS A 39 -1.40 -16.54 -3.94
C HIS A 39 -0.06 -16.60 -4.68
N LEU A 40 1.06 -16.53 -3.96
CA LEU A 40 2.39 -16.59 -4.56
C LEU A 40 2.66 -17.95 -5.23
N GLY A 41 2.21 -19.03 -4.61
CA GLY A 41 2.32 -20.39 -5.18
C GLY A 41 1.57 -20.52 -6.51
N LEU A 42 0.36 -19.99 -6.61
CA LEU A 42 -0.41 -19.98 -7.86
C LEU A 42 0.28 -19.12 -8.93
N LEU A 43 0.79 -17.94 -8.57
CA LEU A 43 1.54 -17.11 -9.51
C LEU A 43 2.78 -17.83 -10.04
N LEU A 44 3.58 -18.44 -9.17
CA LEU A 44 4.76 -19.21 -9.57
C LEU A 44 4.40 -20.46 -10.40
N ALA A 45 3.29 -21.10 -10.11
CA ALA A 45 2.80 -22.22 -10.92
C ALA A 45 2.40 -21.76 -12.34
N CYS A 46 1.73 -20.62 -12.45
CA CYS A 46 1.34 -20.03 -13.74
C CYS A 46 2.56 -19.61 -14.57
N THR A 47 3.64 -19.09 -13.94
CA THR A 47 4.87 -18.74 -14.67
C THR A 47 5.63 -19.94 -15.20
N LYS A 48 5.52 -21.11 -14.53
CA LYS A 48 6.19 -22.34 -14.94
C LYS A 48 5.42 -23.18 -15.95
N LYS A 49 4.10 -23.08 -15.98
CA LYS A 49 3.22 -23.87 -16.83
C LYS A 49 2.22 -22.97 -17.55
N GLU A 50 2.42 -22.73 -18.83
CA GLU A 50 1.55 -21.89 -19.66
C GLU A 50 0.08 -22.37 -19.67
N ASN A 51 -0.16 -23.66 -19.54
CA ASN A 51 -1.51 -24.23 -19.46
C ASN A 51 -2.32 -23.77 -18.24
N LEU A 52 -1.65 -23.19 -17.21
CA LEU A 52 -2.30 -22.68 -16.00
C LEU A 52 -2.62 -21.18 -16.08
N CYS A 53 -2.15 -20.48 -17.12
CA CYS A 53 -2.41 -19.04 -17.30
C CYS A 53 -3.90 -18.67 -17.27
N PRO A 54 -4.84 -19.44 -17.87
CA PRO A 54 -6.28 -19.15 -17.78
C PRO A 54 -6.82 -19.11 -16.34
N TYR A 55 -6.17 -19.87 -15.44
CA TYR A 55 -6.57 -19.95 -14.03
C TYR A 55 -5.92 -18.88 -13.14
N GLN A 56 -5.13 -17.98 -13.71
CA GLN A 56 -4.48 -16.90 -12.95
C GLN A 56 -5.49 -16.02 -12.20
N MET A 57 -6.69 -15.85 -12.75
CA MET A 57 -7.79 -15.14 -12.09
C MET A 57 -8.17 -15.78 -10.73
N LEU A 58 -7.98 -17.08 -10.55
CA LEU A 58 -8.27 -17.77 -9.30
C LEU A 58 -7.35 -17.31 -8.16
N SER A 59 -6.17 -16.79 -8.47
CA SER A 59 -5.24 -16.23 -7.48
C SER A 59 -5.77 -14.96 -6.78
N LEU A 60 -6.83 -14.34 -7.34
CA LEU A 60 -7.52 -13.21 -6.68
C LEU A 60 -8.20 -13.62 -5.38
N VAL A 61 -8.73 -14.84 -5.29
CA VAL A 61 -9.45 -15.31 -4.11
C VAL A 61 -8.53 -15.37 -2.88
N PRO A 62 -7.37 -16.04 -2.91
CA PRO A 62 -6.44 -15.99 -1.79
C PRO A 62 -5.87 -14.59 -1.54
N LEU A 63 -5.70 -13.76 -2.57
CA LEU A 63 -5.27 -12.37 -2.38
C LEU A 63 -6.32 -11.55 -1.63
N MET A 64 -7.61 -11.70 -1.94
CA MET A 64 -8.69 -11.07 -1.17
C MET A 64 -8.71 -11.55 0.28
N GLY A 65 -8.50 -12.86 0.51
CA GLY A 65 -8.34 -13.43 1.83
C GLY A 65 -7.18 -12.79 2.61
N THR A 66 -6.02 -12.64 1.96
CA THR A 66 -4.86 -11.94 2.54
C THR A 66 -5.22 -10.52 2.98
N CYS A 67 -5.90 -9.74 2.13
CA CYS A 67 -6.30 -8.38 2.47
C CYS A 67 -7.25 -8.32 3.67
N ILE A 68 -8.24 -9.23 3.76
CA ILE A 68 -9.20 -9.27 4.87
C ILE A 68 -8.50 -9.62 6.19
N TYR A 69 -7.71 -10.69 6.22
CA TYR A 69 -7.02 -11.13 7.43
C TYR A 69 -5.94 -10.16 7.85
N LEU A 70 -5.21 -9.55 6.90
CA LEU A 70 -4.22 -8.51 7.18
C LEU A 70 -4.88 -7.26 7.77
N TYR A 71 -6.02 -6.81 7.19
CA TYR A 71 -6.78 -5.70 7.75
C TYR A 71 -7.22 -6.00 9.19
N ASN A 72 -7.76 -7.20 9.43
CA ASN A 72 -8.20 -7.63 10.75
C ASN A 72 -7.04 -7.69 11.76
N LEU A 73 -5.86 -8.16 11.31
CA LEU A 73 -4.64 -8.21 12.10
C LEU A 73 -4.19 -6.80 12.52
N PHE A 74 -4.22 -5.82 11.62
CA PHE A 74 -3.84 -4.44 11.92
C PHE A 74 -4.83 -3.72 12.86
N GLN A 75 -6.04 -4.24 13.05
CA GLN A 75 -6.98 -3.76 14.06
C GLN A 75 -6.65 -4.25 15.48
N ALA A 76 -5.74 -5.19 15.64
CA ALA A 76 -5.33 -5.71 16.96
C ALA A 76 -4.64 -4.63 17.80
N ASP A 77 -4.82 -4.69 19.11
CA ASP A 77 -4.33 -3.66 20.03
C ASP A 77 -2.80 -3.52 20.03
N ILE A 78 -2.08 -4.61 19.72
CA ILE A 78 -0.63 -4.60 19.55
C ILE A 78 -0.22 -3.64 18.44
N PHE A 79 -0.91 -3.67 17.29
CA PHE A 79 -0.62 -2.77 16.18
C PHE A 79 -1.07 -1.34 16.44
N LYS A 80 -2.19 -1.14 17.16
CA LYS A 80 -2.60 0.20 17.61
C LYS A 80 -1.56 0.85 18.53
N LEU A 81 -0.94 0.04 19.39
CA LEU A 81 0.14 0.51 20.26
C LEU A 81 1.40 0.87 19.44
N LEU A 82 1.75 0.03 18.46
CA LEU A 82 2.87 0.29 17.54
C LEU A 82 2.65 1.59 16.76
N MET A 83 1.40 1.87 16.31
CA MET A 83 1.06 3.09 15.56
C MET A 83 1.16 4.37 16.40
N LYS A 84 1.18 4.27 17.74
CA LYS A 84 1.44 5.41 18.64
C LYS A 84 2.93 5.68 18.87
N SER A 85 3.82 4.78 18.44
CA SER A 85 5.27 4.95 18.55
C SER A 85 5.86 5.80 17.42
N ASN A 86 7.14 6.17 17.54
CA ASN A 86 7.87 6.89 16.48
C ASN A 86 7.88 6.12 15.14
N VAL A 87 7.92 4.78 15.20
CA VAL A 87 7.81 3.92 14.02
C VAL A 87 6.44 4.07 13.37
N GLY A 88 5.38 4.11 14.18
CA GLY A 88 4.02 4.34 13.69
C GLY A 88 3.88 5.68 12.98
N TYR A 89 4.51 6.73 13.47
CA TYR A 89 4.53 8.03 12.79
C TYR A 89 5.19 7.93 11.40
N GLY A 90 6.31 7.23 11.29
CA GLY A 90 6.97 6.97 10.00
C GLY A 90 6.08 6.21 9.03
N ILE A 91 5.39 5.17 9.50
CA ILE A 91 4.42 4.41 8.69
C ILE A 91 3.27 5.31 8.21
N GLN A 92 2.72 6.15 9.10
CA GLN A 92 1.65 7.09 8.73
C GLN A 92 2.12 8.13 7.71
N ALA A 93 3.35 8.62 7.84
CA ALA A 93 3.94 9.55 6.87
C ALA A 93 4.06 8.92 5.48
N ILE A 94 4.56 7.68 5.39
CA ILE A 94 4.67 6.94 4.12
C ILE A 94 3.26 6.65 3.56
N ALA A 95 2.34 6.20 4.40
CA ALA A 95 0.96 5.93 3.99
C ALA A 95 0.26 7.20 3.47
N ALA A 96 0.55 8.35 4.07
CA ALA A 96 0.03 9.63 3.61
C ALA A 96 0.53 10.00 2.21
N LEU A 97 1.72 9.55 1.80
CA LEU A 97 2.31 9.78 0.47
C LEU A 97 1.96 8.70 -0.55
N CYS A 98 1.09 7.74 -0.21
CA CYS A 98 0.83 6.57 -1.04
C CYS A 98 0.31 6.93 -2.44
N LEU A 99 -0.59 7.91 -2.56
CA LEU A 99 -1.16 8.34 -3.83
C LEU A 99 -0.10 9.00 -4.73
N GLU A 100 0.65 9.91 -4.17
CA GLU A 100 1.72 10.62 -4.88
C GLU A 100 2.85 9.65 -5.28
N SER A 101 3.20 8.71 -4.39
CA SER A 101 4.18 7.66 -4.70
C SER A 101 3.74 6.80 -5.88
N TYR A 102 2.45 6.46 -5.95
CA TYR A 102 1.90 5.69 -7.05
C TYR A 102 2.02 6.41 -8.40
N ILE A 103 1.84 7.74 -8.41
CA ILE A 103 1.97 8.55 -9.64
C ILE A 103 3.44 8.65 -10.06
N VAL A 104 4.33 8.90 -9.09
CA VAL A 104 5.75 9.19 -9.32
C VAL A 104 6.54 7.96 -9.73
N GLN A 105 6.22 6.78 -9.18
CA GLN A 105 6.97 5.55 -9.44
C GLN A 105 7.09 5.20 -10.91
N TYR A 106 6.05 5.47 -11.72
CA TYR A 106 6.07 5.19 -13.16
C TYR A 106 7.10 6.02 -13.93
N VAL A 107 7.46 7.20 -13.41
CA VAL A 107 8.47 8.09 -14.03
C VAL A 107 9.88 7.66 -13.64
N LEU A 108 10.03 7.10 -12.44
CA LEU A 108 11.34 6.75 -11.88
C LEU A 108 11.81 5.34 -12.24
N PHE A 109 10.91 4.45 -12.65
CA PHE A 109 11.33 3.11 -13.06
C PHE A 109 12.22 3.16 -14.28
N THR A 110 13.49 2.79 -14.08
CA THR A 110 14.51 2.75 -15.12
C THR A 110 15.41 1.53 -14.96
N ASP A 111 15.75 0.88 -16.06
CA ASP A 111 16.66 -0.26 -16.06
C ASP A 111 18.13 0.13 -15.89
N LYS A 112 18.45 1.43 -16.01
CA LYS A 112 19.82 1.95 -15.99
C LYS A 112 20.57 1.70 -14.68
N ILE A 113 19.83 1.50 -13.56
CA ILE A 113 20.40 1.35 -12.22
C ILE A 113 20.41 -0.14 -11.78
N ASN A 114 19.97 -1.07 -12.63
CA ASN A 114 19.89 -2.50 -12.29
C ASN A 114 21.23 -3.13 -11.94
N TYR A 115 22.34 -2.58 -12.45
CA TYR A 115 23.69 -3.07 -12.13
C TYR A 115 24.10 -2.85 -10.66
N LEU A 116 23.37 -1.96 -9.92
CA LEU A 116 23.64 -1.66 -8.51
C LEU A 116 22.81 -2.55 -7.55
N PHE A 117 22.20 -3.61 -8.05
CA PHE A 117 21.41 -4.51 -7.18
C PHE A 117 22.26 -5.04 -6.01
N PRO A 118 21.75 -5.04 -4.74
CA PRO A 118 20.42 -4.63 -4.28
C PRO A 118 20.28 -3.14 -3.88
N LEU A 119 21.31 -2.33 -4.00
CA LEU A 119 21.30 -0.90 -3.60
C LEU A 119 20.31 -0.07 -4.44
N ASN A 120 20.10 -0.45 -5.71
CA ASN A 120 19.14 0.22 -6.59
C ASN A 120 17.73 0.28 -5.98
N ILE A 121 17.31 -0.75 -5.23
CA ILE A 121 15.99 -0.77 -4.58
C ILE A 121 15.90 0.32 -3.51
N ILE A 122 16.95 0.47 -2.70
CA ILE A 122 16.99 1.48 -1.64
C ILE A 122 16.97 2.88 -2.25
N ILE A 123 17.80 3.11 -3.27
CA ILE A 123 17.87 4.39 -3.98
C ILE A 123 16.49 4.73 -4.55
N LEU A 124 15.87 3.81 -5.26
CA LEU A 124 14.55 4.00 -5.88
C LEU A 124 13.46 4.31 -4.84
N VAL A 125 13.44 3.62 -3.71
CA VAL A 125 12.49 3.89 -2.63
C VAL A 125 12.68 5.30 -2.07
N VAL A 126 13.92 5.73 -1.85
CA VAL A 126 14.23 7.08 -1.37
C VAL A 126 13.80 8.14 -2.39
N GLU A 127 14.13 7.94 -3.67
CA GLU A 127 13.72 8.85 -4.75
C GLU A 127 12.20 8.97 -4.86
N VAL A 128 11.47 7.85 -4.80
CA VAL A 128 9.99 7.84 -4.84
C VAL A 128 9.42 8.64 -3.67
N ILE A 129 9.93 8.45 -2.45
CA ILE A 129 9.44 9.17 -1.26
C ILE A 129 9.71 10.68 -1.37
N LEU A 130 10.91 11.07 -1.79
CA LEU A 130 11.29 12.47 -1.94
C LEU A 130 10.44 13.17 -3.02
N LEU A 131 10.27 12.51 -4.16
CA LEU A 131 9.50 13.09 -5.26
C LEU A 131 8.00 13.13 -4.93
N ALA A 132 7.47 12.10 -4.27
CA ALA A 132 6.09 12.08 -3.79
C ALA A 132 5.82 13.22 -2.80
N TYR A 133 6.77 13.49 -1.88
CA TYR A 133 6.67 14.62 -0.97
C TYR A 133 6.69 15.95 -1.71
N ALA A 134 7.56 16.11 -2.71
CA ALA A 134 7.60 17.31 -3.54
C ALA A 134 6.27 17.53 -4.30
N VAL A 135 5.72 16.49 -4.92
CA VAL A 135 4.42 16.55 -5.63
C VAL A 135 3.30 16.94 -4.67
N ARG A 136 3.25 16.36 -3.48
CA ARG A 136 2.27 16.70 -2.45
C ARG A 136 2.37 18.15 -2.02
N THR A 137 3.60 18.62 -1.77
CA THR A 137 3.87 20.01 -1.37
C THR A 137 3.44 20.98 -2.46
N LEU A 138 3.77 20.71 -3.72
CA LEU A 138 3.32 21.50 -4.87
C LEU A 138 1.79 21.51 -5.00
N GLY A 139 1.15 20.34 -4.87
CA GLY A 139 -0.31 20.25 -4.93
C GLY A 139 -1.00 21.07 -3.82
N ARG A 140 -0.48 21.04 -2.60
CA ARG A 140 -1.00 21.85 -1.49
C ARG A 140 -0.75 23.35 -1.69
N THR A 141 0.42 23.72 -2.17
CA THR A 141 0.74 25.11 -2.52
C THR A 141 -0.24 25.61 -3.59
N PHE A 142 -0.43 24.82 -4.64
CA PHE A 142 -1.35 25.16 -5.71
C PHE A 142 -2.79 25.32 -5.19
N LYS A 143 -3.25 24.41 -4.32
CA LYS A 143 -4.58 24.50 -3.70
C LYS A 143 -4.73 25.79 -2.91
N GLN A 144 -3.75 26.18 -2.07
CA GLN A 144 -3.81 27.39 -1.27
C GLN A 144 -3.79 28.69 -2.10
N LEU A 145 -3.22 28.68 -3.31
CA LEU A 145 -3.28 29.84 -4.22
C LEU A 145 -4.71 30.16 -4.68
N PHE A 146 -5.62 29.19 -4.67
CA PHE A 146 -7.03 29.37 -5.03
C PHE A 146 -7.95 29.52 -3.82
N GLU A 147 -7.47 29.31 -2.60
CA GLU A 147 -8.21 29.56 -1.38
C GLU A 147 -8.15 31.06 -1.03
N LYS A 148 -9.27 31.64 -0.58
CA LYS A 148 -9.36 33.06 -0.18
C LYS A 148 -8.76 33.34 1.19
N GLU A 149 -8.17 32.33 1.85
CA GLU A 149 -7.58 32.45 3.17
C GLU A 149 -6.08 32.82 3.10
N ASP A 150 -5.54 33.31 4.23
CA ASP A 150 -4.12 33.62 4.36
C ASP A 150 -3.23 32.38 4.15
N PHE A 151 -2.10 32.56 3.50
CA PHE A 151 -1.18 31.50 3.11
C PHE A 151 -0.53 30.83 4.35
N ARG A 152 -0.79 29.53 4.54
CA ARG A 152 -0.38 28.77 5.73
C ARG A 152 0.78 27.83 5.43
N TRP A 153 2.00 28.32 5.54
CA TRP A 153 3.21 27.52 5.30
C TRP A 153 3.28 26.21 6.10
N LYS A 154 2.85 26.20 7.36
CA LYS A 154 2.87 25.01 8.23
C LYS A 154 2.01 23.85 7.71
N GLU A 155 0.93 24.14 7.01
CA GLU A 155 0.04 23.11 6.46
C GLU A 155 0.60 22.50 5.17
N ILE A 156 1.38 23.26 4.40
CA ILE A 156 2.02 22.80 3.17
C ILE A 156 3.03 21.69 3.47
N PHE A 157 3.88 21.90 4.47
CA PHE A 157 4.97 20.98 4.82
C PHE A 157 4.56 19.88 5.81
N ARG A 158 3.32 19.89 6.30
CA ARG A 158 2.84 18.87 7.24
C ARG A 158 2.64 17.53 6.53
N LEU A 159 3.28 16.46 7.04
CA LEU A 159 3.15 15.11 6.49
C LEU A 159 1.90 14.39 7.01
N VAL A 160 1.61 14.53 8.28
CA VAL A 160 0.49 13.86 8.99
C VAL A 160 -0.29 14.88 9.80
#